data_9c6600bcc374449d970b082f2997ecbf
#
_entry.id   9c6600bcc374449d970b082f2997ecbf
#
_cell.length_a   1.000
_cell.length_b   1.000
_cell.length_c   1.000
_cell.angle_alpha   90.00
_cell.angle_beta   90.00
_cell.angle_gamma   90.00
#
_symmetry.space_group_name_H-M   'P 1'
#
loop_
_entity.id
_entity.type
_entity.pdbx_description
1 polymer ?
#
loop_
_entity_poly.entity_id
_entity_poly.type
_entity_poly.pdbx_seq_one_letter_code
_entity_poly.pdbx_strand_id
1 'polypeptide(L)'
;MFKRTQLIKRELFYWRKALFEYKKIWAYIYYKYIFSKKILDKNEILERPVNNSDLSVHILTCHFDFKMFFWSLASYYNAFKIYGQLYIHNDGTLSPKEINLIKKFFPSARIIDARTFANDFENKLNQYPVFKSIRARHFNFFSFKKIIHTFLAADNKMCLIFDTDILWFKNPIDIEEQIKLGCPRSLMQKNNTYKFLKDGAEIDQQLTQFNAGIILYARENFDTNILIDFFQQLNENNKKELHFADQTGHVKCLKNLSALPEDKYIIRGSVNENTIAKHYTAPRRPLFYLEGILVVMSSRAISEGSQ
;
A
#
# COMPACT_ATOMS: atom_id res chain seq x y z
N MET A 1 -11.93 0.07 -14.37
CA MET A 1 -13.18 0.31 -13.60
C MET A 1 -13.73 -1.05 -13.17
N PHE A 2 -13.71 -1.38 -11.88
CA PHE A 2 -14.38 -2.61 -11.39
C PHE A 2 -15.86 -2.53 -11.73
N LYS A 3 -16.39 -3.55 -12.40
CA LYS A 3 -17.85 -3.62 -12.65
C LYS A 3 -18.56 -3.61 -11.30
N ARG A 4 -19.65 -2.84 -11.18
CA ARG A 4 -20.46 -2.74 -9.95
C ARG A 4 -20.77 -4.11 -9.31
N THR A 5 -20.97 -5.12 -10.14
CA THR A 5 -21.17 -6.52 -9.73
C THR A 5 -19.98 -7.12 -8.99
N GLN A 6 -18.74 -6.77 -9.34
CA GLN A 6 -17.54 -7.27 -8.65
C GLN A 6 -17.39 -6.62 -7.26
N LEU A 7 -17.74 -5.34 -7.13
CA LEU A 7 -17.74 -4.66 -5.83
C LEU A 7 -18.77 -5.28 -4.87
N ILE A 8 -19.98 -5.56 -5.37
CA ILE A 8 -21.03 -6.22 -4.58
C ILE A 8 -20.59 -7.62 -4.15
N LYS A 9 -20.03 -8.43 -5.05
CA LYS A 9 -19.52 -9.77 -4.72
C LYS A 9 -18.43 -9.72 -3.65
N ARG A 10 -17.50 -8.74 -3.74
CA ARG A 10 -16.45 -8.53 -2.75
C ARG A 10 -17.02 -8.14 -1.39
N GLU A 11 -18.01 -7.27 -1.37
CA GLU A 11 -18.68 -6.85 -0.15
C GLU A 11 -19.43 -8.00 0.51
N LEU A 12 -20.20 -8.78 -0.24
CA LEU A 12 -20.89 -9.97 0.25
C LEU A 12 -19.90 -11.02 0.81
N PHE A 13 -18.75 -11.17 0.18
CA PHE A 13 -17.68 -12.03 0.69
C PHE A 13 -17.20 -11.57 2.07
N TYR A 14 -17.00 -10.26 2.28
CA TYR A 14 -16.59 -9.73 3.59
C TYR A 14 -17.68 -9.86 4.64
N TRP A 15 -18.94 -9.65 4.30
CA TRP A 15 -20.07 -9.88 5.20
C TRP A 15 -20.15 -11.34 5.62
N ARG A 16 -20.01 -12.26 4.67
CA ARG A 16 -19.96 -13.70 4.96
C ARG A 16 -18.84 -14.04 5.94
N LYS A 17 -17.65 -13.50 5.75
CA LYS A 17 -16.52 -13.70 6.69
C LYS A 17 -16.82 -13.11 8.06
N ALA A 18 -17.37 -11.90 8.12
CA ALA A 18 -17.74 -11.26 9.38
C ALA A 18 -18.80 -12.04 10.16
N LEU A 19 -19.75 -12.68 9.44
CA LEU A 19 -20.82 -13.47 10.02
C LEU A 19 -20.32 -14.86 10.45
N PHE A 20 -19.71 -15.63 9.56
CA PHE A 20 -19.44 -17.05 9.78
C PHE A 20 -18.04 -17.34 10.36
N GLU A 21 -17.01 -16.59 9.91
CA GLU A 21 -15.63 -16.83 10.37
C GLU A 21 -15.33 -16.05 11.65
N TYR A 22 -15.67 -14.75 11.67
CA TYR A 22 -15.39 -13.88 12.83
C TYR A 22 -16.54 -13.78 13.84
N LYS A 23 -17.75 -14.23 13.47
CA LYS A 23 -18.97 -14.18 14.30
C LYS A 23 -19.27 -12.79 14.90
N LYS A 24 -18.94 -11.72 14.14
CA LYS A 24 -19.02 -10.31 14.57
C LYS A 24 -19.67 -9.41 13.52
N ILE A 25 -20.74 -9.88 12.85
CA ILE A 25 -21.36 -9.14 11.71
C ILE A 25 -21.83 -7.74 12.13
N TRP A 26 -22.50 -7.57 13.27
CA TRP A 26 -23.01 -6.28 13.71
C TRP A 26 -21.88 -5.31 14.06
N ALA A 27 -20.83 -5.79 14.73
CA ALA A 27 -19.62 -5.00 14.97
C ALA A 27 -18.94 -4.59 13.67
N TYR A 28 -18.85 -5.49 12.69
CA TYR A 28 -18.29 -5.18 11.39
C TYR A 28 -19.08 -4.07 10.67
N ILE A 29 -20.42 -4.17 10.65
CA ILE A 29 -21.31 -3.14 10.07
C ILE A 29 -21.06 -1.80 10.77
N TYR A 30 -21.09 -1.78 12.10
CA TYR A 30 -20.86 -0.57 12.87
C TYR A 30 -19.50 0.06 12.60
N TYR A 31 -18.41 -0.70 12.73
CA TYR A 31 -17.06 -0.18 12.56
C TYR A 31 -16.77 0.23 11.13
N LYS A 32 -17.25 -0.51 10.14
CA LYS A 32 -17.01 -0.19 8.73
C LYS A 32 -17.85 0.98 8.22
N TYR A 33 -19.14 1.07 8.55
CA TYR A 33 -20.02 2.03 7.91
C TYR A 33 -20.29 3.27 8.77
N ILE A 34 -20.16 3.17 10.08
CA ILE A 34 -20.44 4.27 11.01
C ILE A 34 -19.13 4.78 11.60
N PHE A 35 -18.44 3.96 12.38
CA PHE A 35 -17.26 4.37 13.15
C PHE A 35 -16.10 4.82 12.26
N SER A 36 -15.80 4.10 11.17
CA SER A 36 -14.68 4.45 10.28
C SER A 36 -14.81 5.83 9.63
N LYS A 37 -16.03 6.40 9.58
CA LYS A 37 -16.26 7.76 9.09
C LYS A 37 -15.75 8.84 10.04
N LYS A 38 -15.65 8.56 11.34
CA LYS A 38 -15.23 9.55 12.36
C LYS A 38 -13.88 10.20 12.06
N ILE A 39 -13.01 9.50 11.34
CA ILE A 39 -11.73 10.07 10.92
C ILE A 39 -11.91 11.24 9.94
N LEU A 40 -12.99 11.21 9.14
CA LEU A 40 -13.31 12.26 8.15
C LEU A 40 -14.01 13.45 8.79
N ASP A 41 -14.56 13.29 10.00
CA ASP A 41 -15.26 14.35 10.73
C ASP A 41 -14.29 15.25 11.51
N LYS A 42 -13.02 14.85 11.62
CA LYS A 42 -11.97 15.67 12.23
C LYS A 42 -11.72 16.95 11.41
N ASN A 43 -11.54 18.07 12.12
CA ASN A 43 -11.16 19.34 11.48
C ASN A 43 -9.63 19.57 11.48
N GLU A 44 -8.85 18.57 11.87
CA GLU A 44 -7.40 18.65 11.98
C GLU A 44 -6.74 18.11 10.71
N ILE A 45 -5.66 18.78 10.30
CA ILE A 45 -4.74 18.25 9.27
C ILE A 45 -4.06 17.02 9.85
N LEU A 46 -4.17 15.89 9.13
CA LEU A 46 -3.53 14.64 9.53
C LEU A 46 -2.05 14.57 9.11
N GLU A 47 -1.70 15.32 8.08
CA GLU A 47 -0.35 15.37 7.53
C GLU A 47 0.63 16.02 8.53
N ARG A 48 1.84 15.47 8.59
CA ARG A 48 2.97 16.07 9.31
C ARG A 48 3.93 16.72 8.32
N PRO A 49 4.59 17.82 8.71
CA PRO A 49 5.58 18.47 7.84
C PRO A 49 6.67 17.49 7.40
N VAL A 50 7.07 17.59 6.13
CA VAL A 50 8.20 16.83 5.61
C VAL A 50 9.46 17.20 6.37
N ASN A 51 10.12 16.21 6.97
CA ASN A 51 11.39 16.37 7.67
C ASN A 51 12.55 15.58 7.04
N ASN A 52 12.25 14.85 5.95
CA ASN A 52 13.24 14.18 5.11
C ASN A 52 12.89 14.39 3.62
N SER A 53 13.58 15.32 2.96
CA SER A 53 13.35 15.65 1.56
C SER A 53 13.81 14.56 0.58
N ASP A 54 14.70 13.66 1.00
CA ASP A 54 15.19 12.56 0.19
C ASP A 54 14.20 11.37 0.14
N LEU A 55 13.16 11.39 0.99
CA LEU A 55 12.15 10.34 1.08
C LEU A 55 10.87 10.72 0.34
N SER A 56 10.39 9.84 -0.54
CA SER A 56 9.02 9.85 -1.04
C SER A 56 8.20 8.74 -0.39
N VAL A 57 6.95 9.05 -0.06
CA VAL A 57 6.01 8.10 0.55
C VAL A 57 4.85 7.91 -0.40
N HIS A 58 4.57 6.68 -0.80
CA HIS A 58 3.59 6.37 -1.82
C HIS A 58 2.49 5.47 -1.27
N ILE A 59 1.24 5.85 -1.54
CA ILE A 59 0.06 5.04 -1.24
C ILE A 59 -0.91 5.08 -2.43
N LEU A 60 -1.39 3.91 -2.85
CA LEU A 60 -2.38 3.82 -3.91
C LEU A 60 -3.77 3.65 -3.30
N THR A 61 -4.75 4.40 -3.81
CA THR A 61 -6.12 4.37 -3.29
C THR A 61 -7.17 4.38 -4.40
N CYS A 62 -8.37 3.93 -4.03
CA CYS A 62 -9.56 3.95 -4.85
C CYS A 62 -10.79 4.31 -4.01
N HIS A 63 -11.90 4.61 -4.67
CA HIS A 63 -13.17 4.93 -3.99
C HIS A 63 -13.57 3.87 -2.94
N PHE A 64 -13.40 2.59 -3.27
CA PHE A 64 -13.79 1.51 -2.35
C PHE A 64 -12.94 1.45 -1.08
N ASP A 65 -11.66 1.78 -1.18
CA ASP A 65 -10.71 1.70 -0.07
C ASP A 65 -10.49 3.06 0.63
N PHE A 66 -11.28 4.09 0.25
CA PHE A 66 -11.11 5.47 0.69
C PHE A 66 -11.02 5.65 2.21
N LYS A 67 -11.88 5.00 2.98
CA LYS A 67 -11.83 5.09 4.45
C LYS A 67 -10.61 4.36 5.03
N MET A 68 -10.27 3.21 4.46
CA MET A 68 -9.05 2.48 4.89
C MET A 68 -7.80 3.30 4.64
N PHE A 69 -7.74 3.99 3.49
CA PHE A 69 -6.68 4.93 3.15
C PHE A 69 -6.46 6.00 4.24
N PHE A 70 -7.53 6.64 4.73
CA PHE A 70 -7.40 7.64 5.81
C PHE A 70 -6.88 7.04 7.12
N TRP A 71 -7.39 5.89 7.51
CA TRP A 71 -6.92 5.20 8.72
C TRP A 71 -5.47 4.72 8.58
N SER A 72 -5.09 4.23 7.42
CA SER A 72 -3.72 3.82 7.12
C SER A 72 -2.75 5.00 7.24
N LEU A 73 -3.03 6.14 6.58
CA LEU A 73 -2.21 7.34 6.69
C LEU A 73 -2.20 7.94 8.10
N ALA A 74 -3.34 7.99 8.77
CA ALA A 74 -3.39 8.48 10.14
C ALA A 74 -2.55 7.62 11.09
N SER A 75 -2.55 6.29 10.90
CA SER A 75 -1.69 5.40 11.68
C SER A 75 -0.21 5.57 11.33
N TYR A 76 0.11 5.80 10.04
CA TYR A 76 1.46 6.13 9.58
C TYR A 76 1.99 7.39 10.27
N TYR A 77 1.26 8.51 10.20
CA TYR A 77 1.69 9.77 10.82
C TYR A 77 1.76 9.74 12.35
N ASN A 78 1.08 8.79 12.98
CA ASN A 78 1.23 8.58 14.43
C ASN A 78 2.42 7.71 14.81
N ALA A 79 2.75 6.72 13.97
CA ALA A 79 3.78 5.74 14.28
C ALA A 79 5.19 6.21 13.90
N PHE A 80 5.33 6.88 12.76
CA PHE A 80 6.60 7.33 12.24
C PHE A 80 7.06 8.65 12.89
N LYS A 81 8.38 8.87 12.88
CA LYS A 81 9.04 10.13 13.23
C LYS A 81 9.71 10.78 12.02
N ILE A 82 9.86 10.03 10.93
CA ILE A 82 10.46 10.50 9.67
C ILE A 82 9.37 10.58 8.63
N TYR A 83 9.19 11.75 8.03
CA TYR A 83 8.13 12.07 7.08
C TYR A 83 8.74 12.55 5.77
N GLY A 84 8.46 11.81 4.69
CA GLY A 84 8.80 12.19 3.32
C GLY A 84 7.67 12.92 2.61
N GLN A 85 7.92 13.34 1.37
CA GLN A 85 6.89 13.88 0.49
C GLN A 85 5.84 12.81 0.19
N LEU A 86 4.58 13.07 0.51
CA LEU A 86 3.46 12.14 0.26
C LEU A 86 3.00 12.22 -1.20
N TYR A 87 2.90 11.05 -1.84
CA TYR A 87 2.32 10.84 -3.17
C TYR A 87 1.12 9.91 -3.06
N ILE A 88 -0.04 10.39 -3.44
CA ILE A 88 -1.31 9.65 -3.40
C ILE A 88 -1.70 9.28 -4.82
N HIS A 89 -1.68 7.99 -5.14
CA HIS A 89 -2.02 7.49 -6.46
C HIS A 89 -3.50 7.10 -6.50
N ASN A 90 -4.31 7.93 -7.20
CA ASN A 90 -5.70 7.64 -7.49
C ASN A 90 -5.79 6.69 -8.69
N ASP A 91 -6.50 5.56 -8.52
CA ASP A 91 -6.74 4.62 -9.62
C ASP A 91 -7.69 5.15 -10.70
N GLY A 92 -8.23 6.35 -10.49
CA GLY A 92 -9.20 7.03 -11.35
C GLY A 92 -10.66 6.84 -10.89
N THR A 93 -10.92 6.25 -9.72
CA THR A 93 -12.28 6.03 -9.20
C THR A 93 -12.70 7.04 -8.14
N LEU A 94 -11.78 7.83 -7.58
CA LEU A 94 -12.09 8.85 -6.60
C LEU A 94 -13.00 9.92 -7.19
N SER A 95 -14.00 10.32 -6.44
CA SER A 95 -14.88 11.44 -6.76
C SER A 95 -14.20 12.79 -6.47
N PRO A 96 -14.65 13.90 -7.07
CA PRO A 96 -14.15 15.24 -6.74
C PRO A 96 -14.26 15.58 -5.24
N LYS A 97 -15.33 15.12 -4.59
CA LYS A 97 -15.52 15.31 -3.14
C LYS A 97 -14.43 14.59 -2.32
N GLU A 98 -14.08 13.38 -2.71
CA GLU A 98 -13.01 12.62 -2.04
C GLU A 98 -11.65 13.24 -2.28
N ILE A 99 -11.37 13.72 -3.49
CA ILE A 99 -10.13 14.46 -3.80
C ILE A 99 -10.03 15.73 -2.94
N ASN A 100 -11.14 16.48 -2.78
CA ASN A 100 -11.16 17.66 -1.92
C ASN A 100 -10.93 17.32 -0.44
N LEU A 101 -11.46 16.21 0.05
CA LEU A 101 -11.16 15.72 1.39
C LEU A 101 -9.69 15.36 1.54
N ILE A 102 -9.08 14.68 0.56
CA ILE A 102 -7.63 14.41 0.59
C ILE A 102 -6.84 15.72 0.71
N LYS A 103 -7.13 16.71 -0.13
CA LYS A 103 -6.46 18.02 -0.08
C LYS A 103 -6.63 18.75 1.24
N LYS A 104 -7.80 18.59 1.90
CA LYS A 104 -8.04 19.17 3.23
C LYS A 104 -7.16 18.55 4.31
N PHE A 105 -7.03 17.22 4.33
CA PHE A 105 -6.32 16.50 5.38
C PHE A 105 -4.82 16.33 5.10
N PHE A 106 -4.42 16.38 3.82
CA PHE A 106 -3.06 16.22 3.34
C PHE A 106 -2.73 17.32 2.32
N PRO A 107 -2.59 18.58 2.75
CA PRO A 107 -2.50 19.74 1.86
C PRO A 107 -1.22 19.77 1.01
N SER A 108 -0.10 19.18 1.46
CA SER A 108 1.15 19.12 0.71
C SER A 108 1.28 17.85 -0.13
N ALA A 109 0.32 16.92 -0.04
CA ALA A 109 0.36 15.68 -0.80
C ALA A 109 0.22 15.92 -2.32
N ARG A 110 1.04 15.21 -3.08
CA ARG A 110 0.95 15.18 -4.55
C ARG A 110 -0.01 14.08 -4.99
N ILE A 111 -1.13 14.47 -5.62
CA ILE A 111 -2.13 13.51 -6.10
C ILE A 111 -1.83 13.17 -7.56
N ILE A 112 -1.55 11.90 -7.83
CA ILE A 112 -1.32 11.35 -9.18
C ILE A 112 -2.62 10.66 -9.61
N ASP A 113 -3.37 11.28 -10.52
CA ASP A 113 -4.60 10.69 -11.07
C ASP A 113 -4.28 9.79 -12.28
N ALA A 114 -4.79 8.56 -12.26
CA ALA A 114 -4.54 7.62 -13.34
C ALA A 114 -5.22 8.00 -14.67
N ARG A 115 -6.18 8.92 -14.65
CA ARG A 115 -6.90 9.40 -15.83
C ARG A 115 -6.32 10.67 -16.42
N THR A 116 -5.81 11.55 -15.56
CA THR A 116 -5.28 12.86 -15.97
C THR A 116 -3.89 13.03 -15.39
N PHE A 117 -2.88 12.64 -16.16
CA PHE A 117 -1.50 12.87 -15.74
C PHE A 117 -1.09 14.32 -15.94
N ALA A 118 -0.31 14.84 -15.01
CA ALA A 118 0.48 16.03 -15.28
C ALA A 118 1.47 15.72 -16.42
N ASN A 119 1.75 16.72 -17.26
CA ASN A 119 2.63 16.57 -18.41
C ASN A 119 3.98 15.93 -18.07
N ASP A 120 4.53 16.24 -16.89
CA ASP A 120 5.80 15.66 -16.42
C ASP A 120 5.76 14.15 -16.27
N PHE A 121 4.65 13.61 -15.73
CA PHE A 121 4.51 12.17 -15.60
C PHE A 121 4.38 11.49 -16.97
N GLU A 122 3.63 12.10 -17.88
CA GLU A 122 3.47 11.56 -19.23
C GLU A 122 4.78 11.62 -20.01
N ASN A 123 5.56 12.68 -19.86
CA ASN A 123 6.90 12.80 -20.45
C ASN A 123 7.84 11.70 -19.92
N LYS A 124 7.84 11.44 -18.61
CA LYS A 124 8.60 10.32 -18.02
C LYS A 124 8.11 8.97 -18.54
N LEU A 125 6.80 8.75 -18.63
CA LEU A 125 6.24 7.51 -19.18
C LEU A 125 6.61 7.28 -20.64
N ASN A 126 6.71 8.34 -21.44
CA ASN A 126 7.12 8.26 -22.85
C ASN A 126 8.58 7.82 -23.02
N GLN A 127 9.44 8.01 -22.01
CA GLN A 127 10.82 7.51 -22.01
C GLN A 127 10.88 5.98 -21.84
N TYR A 128 9.77 5.34 -21.41
CA TYR A 128 9.67 3.90 -21.19
C TYR A 128 8.53 3.28 -22.02
N PRO A 129 8.71 3.02 -23.32
CA PRO A 129 7.66 2.50 -24.20
C PRO A 129 7.01 1.20 -23.69
N VAL A 130 7.80 0.33 -23.03
CA VAL A 130 7.30 -0.92 -22.43
C VAL A 130 6.31 -0.62 -21.30
N PHE A 131 6.62 0.31 -20.40
CA PHE A 131 5.72 0.70 -19.31
C PHE A 131 4.44 1.33 -19.84
N LYS A 132 4.56 2.18 -20.86
CA LYS A 132 3.40 2.80 -21.52
C LYS A 132 2.49 1.74 -22.14
N SER A 133 3.06 0.77 -22.84
CA SER A 133 2.34 -0.34 -23.48
C SER A 133 1.63 -1.24 -22.47
N ILE A 134 2.35 -1.73 -21.46
CA ILE A 134 1.79 -2.58 -20.38
C ILE A 134 0.67 -1.85 -19.64
N ARG A 135 0.89 -0.58 -19.29
CA ARG A 135 -0.11 0.23 -18.61
C ARG A 135 -1.37 0.42 -19.45
N ALA A 136 -1.25 0.64 -20.75
CA ALA A 136 -2.40 0.79 -21.64
C ALA A 136 -3.20 -0.50 -21.77
N ARG A 137 -2.54 -1.66 -21.97
CA ARG A 137 -3.19 -2.96 -22.10
C ARG A 137 -3.82 -3.45 -20.80
N HIS A 138 -3.19 -3.17 -19.67
CA HIS A 138 -3.56 -3.67 -18.35
C HIS A 138 -4.02 -2.56 -17.39
N PHE A 139 -4.65 -1.51 -17.92
CA PHE A 139 -5.10 -0.35 -17.15
C PHE A 139 -5.94 -0.70 -15.91
N ASN A 140 -6.70 -1.78 -15.96
CA ASN A 140 -7.55 -2.21 -14.85
C ASN A 140 -6.79 -3.01 -13.76
N PHE A 141 -5.54 -3.41 -14.00
CA PHE A 141 -4.74 -4.11 -13.00
C PHE A 141 -3.98 -3.10 -12.13
N PHE A 142 -4.31 -3.13 -10.85
CA PHE A 142 -3.73 -2.24 -9.86
C PHE A 142 -2.22 -2.45 -9.68
N SER A 143 -1.76 -3.70 -9.80
CA SER A 143 -0.34 -4.08 -9.68
C SER A 143 0.58 -3.28 -10.61
N PHE A 144 0.21 -3.13 -11.90
CA PHE A 144 1.02 -2.34 -12.83
C PHE A 144 1.06 -0.85 -12.47
N LYS A 145 -0.07 -0.29 -12.03
CA LYS A 145 -0.08 1.10 -11.55
C LYS A 145 0.84 1.28 -10.35
N LYS A 146 0.83 0.34 -9.42
CA LYS A 146 1.67 0.41 -8.23
C LYS A 146 3.14 0.53 -8.60
N ILE A 147 3.70 -0.44 -9.33
CA ILE A 147 5.13 -0.44 -9.65
C ILE A 147 5.53 0.68 -10.61
N ILE A 148 4.77 0.93 -11.69
CA ILE A 148 5.10 1.95 -12.69
C ILE A 148 4.91 3.36 -12.11
N HIS A 149 3.77 3.63 -11.46
CA HIS A 149 3.46 4.97 -11.00
C HIS A 149 4.36 5.40 -9.83
N THR A 150 4.67 4.52 -8.90
CA THR A 150 5.57 4.86 -7.78
C THR A 150 6.99 5.11 -8.27
N PHE A 151 7.45 4.34 -9.26
CA PHE A 151 8.76 4.55 -9.88
C PHE A 151 8.85 5.91 -10.61
N LEU A 152 7.82 6.29 -11.38
CA LEU A 152 7.85 7.49 -12.22
C LEU A 152 7.46 8.79 -11.48
N ALA A 153 6.67 8.71 -10.41
CA ALA A 153 6.05 9.87 -9.79
C ALA A 153 7.01 10.77 -9.02
N ALA A 154 8.08 10.21 -8.46
CA ALA A 154 9.01 10.93 -7.60
C ALA A 154 10.46 10.79 -8.08
N ASP A 155 11.27 11.81 -7.82
CA ASP A 155 12.72 11.80 -8.07
C ASP A 155 13.54 11.76 -6.76
N ASN A 156 12.85 11.56 -5.62
CA ASN A 156 13.51 11.44 -4.31
C ASN A 156 14.44 10.22 -4.27
N LYS A 157 15.51 10.28 -3.48
CA LYS A 157 16.52 9.21 -3.40
C LYS A 157 15.96 7.91 -2.83
N MET A 158 14.97 8.01 -1.94
CA MET A 158 14.35 6.87 -1.25
C MET A 158 12.85 6.82 -1.49
N CYS A 159 12.30 5.63 -1.53
CA CYS A 159 10.89 5.38 -1.78
C CYS A 159 10.32 4.41 -0.74
N LEU A 160 9.33 4.85 0.03
CA LEU A 160 8.51 4.03 0.90
C LEU A 160 7.12 3.85 0.28
N ILE A 161 6.72 2.62 0.02
CA ILE A 161 5.41 2.28 -0.54
C ILE A 161 4.67 1.44 0.48
N PHE A 162 3.40 1.73 0.75
CA PHE A 162 2.55 0.84 1.53
C PHE A 162 1.09 0.85 1.05
N ASP A 163 0.39 -0.25 1.31
CA ASP A 163 -1.00 -0.44 0.89
C ASP A 163 -1.99 0.22 1.84
N THR A 164 -3.17 0.60 1.33
CA THR A 164 -4.26 1.21 2.13
C THR A 164 -4.83 0.31 3.22
N ASP A 165 -4.59 -0.99 3.14
CA ASP A 165 -5.04 -1.98 4.13
C ASP A 165 -3.94 -2.36 5.15
N ILE A 166 -2.96 -1.46 5.34
CA ILE A 166 -1.96 -1.54 6.41
C ILE A 166 -2.29 -0.56 7.52
N LEU A 167 -2.20 -1.03 8.76
CA LEU A 167 -2.21 -0.19 9.95
C LEU A 167 -0.89 -0.30 10.71
N TRP A 168 -0.39 0.84 11.14
CA TRP A 168 0.82 1.00 11.92
C TRP A 168 0.45 1.24 13.39
N PHE A 169 1.02 0.45 14.31
CA PHE A 169 0.67 0.49 15.72
C PHE A 169 1.80 1.04 16.59
N LYS A 170 3.05 0.91 16.11
CA LYS A 170 4.26 1.34 16.81
C LYS A 170 5.26 1.95 15.84
N ASN A 171 6.25 2.65 16.38
CA ASN A 171 7.35 3.21 15.58
C ASN A 171 8.11 2.12 14.83
N PRO A 172 8.24 2.20 13.52
CA PRO A 172 8.91 1.20 12.69
C PRO A 172 10.42 1.45 12.64
N ILE A 173 11.10 1.18 13.75
CA ILE A 173 12.53 1.44 13.94
C ILE A 173 13.35 0.79 12.81
N ASP A 174 13.03 -0.44 12.42
CA ASP A 174 13.73 -1.16 11.35
C ASP A 174 13.71 -0.40 10.00
N ILE A 175 12.59 0.28 9.70
CA ILE A 175 12.42 1.11 8.49
C ILE A 175 13.13 2.45 8.65
N GLU A 176 12.94 3.13 9.78
CA GLU A 176 13.52 4.46 10.03
C GLU A 176 15.04 4.44 10.08
N GLU A 177 15.65 3.38 10.61
CA GLU A 177 17.10 3.20 10.58
C GLU A 177 17.64 3.08 9.16
N GLN A 178 16.96 2.32 8.28
CA GLN A 178 17.36 2.25 6.87
C GLN A 178 17.21 3.61 6.18
N ILE A 179 16.14 4.37 6.47
CA ILE A 179 15.97 5.72 5.92
C ILE A 179 17.09 6.65 6.37
N LYS A 180 17.49 6.63 7.65
CA LYS A 180 18.59 7.45 8.20
C LYS A 180 19.94 7.11 7.54
N LEU A 181 20.15 5.86 7.20
CA LEU A 181 21.37 5.37 6.53
C LEU A 181 21.36 5.55 5.00
N GLY A 182 20.32 6.19 4.41
CA GLY A 182 20.17 6.34 2.97
C GLY A 182 19.71 5.05 2.26
N CYS A 183 19.15 4.11 3.01
CA CYS A 183 18.56 2.86 2.52
C CYS A 183 19.55 1.93 1.77
N PRO A 184 20.69 1.54 2.39
CA PRO A 184 21.66 0.63 1.76
C PRO A 184 21.06 -0.76 1.46
N ARG A 185 20.01 -1.15 2.17
CA ARG A 185 19.23 -2.37 1.92
C ARG A 185 17.80 -2.04 1.56
N SER A 186 17.28 -2.69 0.53
CA SER A 186 15.85 -2.66 0.22
C SER A 186 15.08 -3.56 1.19
N LEU A 187 13.91 -3.12 1.65
CA LEU A 187 13.07 -3.88 2.57
C LEU A 187 11.72 -4.18 1.95
N MET A 188 11.24 -5.41 2.11
CA MET A 188 9.86 -5.78 1.82
C MET A 188 9.26 -6.59 2.96
N GLN A 189 7.92 -6.51 3.09
CA GLN A 189 7.20 -7.35 4.05
C GLN A 189 7.39 -8.83 3.72
N LYS A 190 7.64 -9.67 4.73
CA LYS A 190 7.74 -11.12 4.55
C LYS A 190 6.37 -11.72 4.26
N ASN A 191 6.33 -12.71 3.36
CA ASN A 191 5.12 -13.45 3.05
C ASN A 191 5.42 -14.95 2.88
N ASN A 192 4.78 -15.76 3.69
CA ASN A 192 4.94 -17.23 3.65
C ASN A 192 3.78 -17.94 2.94
N THR A 193 2.92 -17.21 2.18
CA THR A 193 1.61 -17.77 1.79
C THR A 193 1.35 -17.93 0.32
N TYR A 194 2.18 -17.38 -0.55
CA TYR A 194 1.96 -17.47 -1.98
C TYR A 194 3.08 -18.27 -2.65
N LYS A 195 2.69 -19.37 -3.27
CA LYS A 195 3.49 -20.06 -4.26
C LYS A 195 3.13 -19.47 -5.61
N PHE A 196 4.06 -18.82 -6.28
CA PHE A 196 3.89 -18.42 -7.67
C PHE A 196 4.13 -19.68 -8.50
N LEU A 197 3.15 -20.02 -9.32
CA LEU A 197 3.27 -21.14 -10.26
C LEU A 197 3.32 -20.54 -11.66
N LYS A 198 4.43 -20.78 -12.36
CA LYS A 198 4.51 -20.58 -13.78
C LYS A 198 4.24 -21.97 -14.40
N ASP A 199 3.19 -22.09 -15.19
CA ASP A 199 2.81 -23.32 -15.89
C ASP A 199 2.74 -24.58 -14.98
N GLY A 200 2.32 -24.39 -13.72
CA GLY A 200 2.24 -25.46 -12.72
C GLY A 200 3.55 -25.75 -11.96
N ALA A 201 4.66 -25.12 -12.33
CA ALA A 201 5.93 -25.23 -11.60
C ALA A 201 6.06 -24.15 -10.52
N GLU A 202 6.71 -24.47 -9.41
CA GLU A 202 7.11 -23.46 -8.41
C GLU A 202 8.09 -22.49 -9.05
N ILE A 203 7.69 -21.20 -9.13
CA ILE A 203 8.64 -20.14 -9.46
C ILE A 203 9.46 -19.89 -8.21
N ASP A 204 10.76 -19.76 -8.41
CA ASP A 204 11.80 -19.43 -7.45
C ASP A 204 11.33 -19.15 -6.01
N GLN A 205 11.71 -20.02 -5.07
CA GLN A 205 11.31 -19.92 -3.66
C GLN A 205 11.64 -18.57 -3.03
N GLN A 206 12.66 -17.85 -3.52
CA GLN A 206 12.99 -16.51 -3.02
C GLN A 206 11.90 -15.49 -3.37
N LEU A 207 11.28 -15.59 -4.55
CA LEU A 207 10.21 -14.68 -4.98
C LEU A 207 8.92 -14.84 -4.13
N THR A 208 8.71 -16.01 -3.54
CA THR A 208 7.50 -16.31 -2.75
C THR A 208 7.57 -15.78 -1.32
N GLN A 209 8.76 -15.39 -0.85
CA GLN A 209 8.98 -14.95 0.54
C GLN A 209 8.57 -13.50 0.82
N PHE A 210 8.25 -12.73 -0.22
CA PHE A 210 7.99 -11.29 -0.08
C PHE A 210 6.55 -10.94 -0.42
N ASN A 211 6.07 -9.86 0.19
CA ASN A 211 4.77 -9.25 -0.07
C ASN A 211 4.97 -7.76 -0.36
N ALA A 212 4.27 -7.26 -1.36
CA ALA A 212 4.36 -5.86 -1.80
C ALA A 212 3.59 -4.88 -0.91
N GLY A 213 3.03 -5.30 0.22
CA GLY A 213 2.26 -4.43 1.11
C GLY A 213 3.09 -3.30 1.74
N ILE A 214 4.36 -3.58 2.07
CA ILE A 214 5.33 -2.59 2.54
C ILE A 214 6.62 -2.78 1.76
N ILE A 215 7.13 -1.71 1.15
CA ILE A 215 8.36 -1.71 0.36
C ILE A 215 9.13 -0.43 0.69
N LEU A 216 10.40 -0.56 1.03
CA LEU A 216 11.35 0.56 1.16
C LEU A 216 12.56 0.27 0.31
N TYR A 217 13.01 1.25 -0.48
CA TYR A 217 14.24 1.13 -1.26
C TYR A 217 14.88 2.47 -1.58
N ALA A 218 16.20 2.49 -1.80
CA ALA A 218 16.86 3.59 -2.49
C ALA A 218 16.69 3.43 -4.01
N ARG A 219 16.52 4.53 -4.75
CA ARG A 219 16.34 4.47 -6.22
C ARG A 219 17.48 3.79 -6.95
N GLU A 220 18.71 3.97 -6.48
CA GLU A 220 19.90 3.32 -7.02
C GLU A 220 19.88 1.78 -6.87
N ASN A 221 19.09 1.29 -5.92
CA ASN A 221 18.88 -0.13 -5.71
C ASN A 221 17.76 -0.70 -6.60
N PHE A 222 17.09 0.12 -7.42
CA PHE A 222 16.02 -0.32 -8.32
C PHE A 222 16.53 -0.43 -9.76
N ASP A 223 16.62 -1.65 -10.27
CA ASP A 223 17.09 -1.92 -11.64
C ASP A 223 15.95 -1.88 -12.64
N THR A 224 15.87 -0.76 -13.36
CA THR A 224 14.81 -0.51 -14.36
C THR A 224 14.91 -1.44 -15.57
N ASN A 225 16.12 -1.87 -15.96
CA ASN A 225 16.29 -2.77 -17.10
C ASN A 225 15.69 -4.14 -16.80
N ILE A 226 15.91 -4.66 -15.58
CA ILE A 226 15.28 -5.91 -15.13
C ILE A 226 13.75 -5.79 -15.15
N LEU A 227 13.19 -4.63 -14.78
CA LEU A 227 11.74 -4.42 -14.84
C LEU A 227 11.22 -4.42 -16.29
N ILE A 228 11.95 -3.81 -17.21
CA ILE A 228 11.62 -3.81 -18.63
C ILE A 228 11.61 -5.24 -19.18
N ASP A 229 12.67 -6.01 -18.91
CA ASP A 229 12.80 -7.40 -19.33
C ASP A 229 11.67 -8.28 -18.73
N PHE A 230 11.38 -8.08 -17.44
CA PHE A 230 10.27 -8.78 -16.77
C PHE A 230 8.93 -8.51 -17.47
N PHE A 231 8.64 -7.25 -17.81
CA PHE A 231 7.39 -6.90 -18.47
C PHE A 231 7.30 -7.40 -19.91
N GLN A 232 8.43 -7.50 -20.61
CA GLN A 232 8.48 -8.07 -21.97
C GLN A 232 8.24 -9.58 -21.97
N GLN A 233 8.65 -10.27 -20.91
CA GLN A 233 8.49 -11.73 -20.75
C GLN A 233 7.19 -12.14 -20.06
N LEU A 234 6.36 -11.17 -19.63
CA LEU A 234 5.16 -11.42 -18.86
C LEU A 234 4.12 -12.20 -19.68
N ASN A 235 3.66 -13.31 -19.13
CA ASN A 235 2.55 -14.06 -19.75
C ASN A 235 1.21 -13.37 -19.49
N GLU A 236 0.77 -12.56 -20.45
CA GLU A 236 -0.47 -11.78 -20.35
C GLU A 236 -1.75 -12.62 -20.25
N ASN A 237 -1.71 -13.90 -20.61
CA ASN A 237 -2.82 -14.83 -20.45
C ASN A 237 -2.92 -15.42 -19.04
N ASN A 238 -1.85 -15.29 -18.24
CA ASN A 238 -1.82 -15.77 -16.87
C ASN A 238 -2.30 -14.69 -15.88
N LYS A 239 -3.58 -14.76 -15.51
CA LYS A 239 -4.19 -13.81 -14.58
C LYS A 239 -3.50 -13.75 -13.20
N LYS A 240 -2.84 -14.81 -12.75
CA LYS A 240 -2.11 -14.82 -11.49
C LYS A 240 -0.81 -14.03 -11.62
N GLU A 241 -0.07 -14.18 -12.70
CA GLU A 241 1.12 -13.37 -12.97
C GLU A 241 0.77 -11.88 -13.04
N LEU A 242 -0.31 -11.53 -13.77
CA LEU A 242 -0.79 -10.16 -13.84
C LEU A 242 -1.18 -9.60 -12.47
N HIS A 243 -1.80 -10.42 -11.62
CA HIS A 243 -2.24 -10.01 -10.29
C HIS A 243 -1.07 -9.73 -9.34
N PHE A 244 0.01 -10.48 -9.45
CA PHE A 244 1.20 -10.35 -8.59
C PHE A 244 2.38 -9.66 -9.28
N ALA A 245 2.15 -9.00 -10.42
CA ALA A 245 3.21 -8.38 -11.20
C ALA A 245 3.99 -7.31 -10.43
N ASP A 246 3.34 -6.54 -9.56
CA ASP A 246 4.01 -5.56 -8.69
C ASP A 246 4.94 -6.23 -7.67
N GLN A 247 4.48 -7.30 -7.03
CA GLN A 247 5.28 -8.04 -6.06
C GLN A 247 6.49 -8.69 -6.73
N THR A 248 6.25 -9.43 -7.82
CA THR A 248 7.32 -10.12 -8.57
C THR A 248 8.31 -9.11 -9.18
N GLY A 249 7.78 -8.01 -9.75
CA GLY A 249 8.61 -6.95 -10.31
C GLY A 249 9.53 -6.31 -9.27
N HIS A 250 9.02 -5.92 -8.10
CA HIS A 250 9.85 -5.37 -7.05
C HIS A 250 10.92 -6.35 -6.56
N VAL A 251 10.56 -7.62 -6.34
CA VAL A 251 11.54 -8.64 -5.89
C VAL A 251 12.66 -8.83 -6.91
N LYS A 252 12.35 -8.82 -8.21
CA LYS A 252 13.37 -8.95 -9.27
C LYS A 252 14.27 -7.73 -9.41
N CYS A 253 13.68 -6.53 -9.26
CA CYS A 253 14.37 -5.27 -9.56
C CYS A 253 15.16 -4.69 -8.38
N LEU A 254 14.81 -5.07 -7.13
CA LEU A 254 15.42 -4.51 -5.95
C LEU A 254 16.74 -5.25 -5.59
N LYS A 255 17.83 -4.48 -5.55
CA LYS A 255 19.13 -4.95 -5.07
C LYS A 255 19.15 -4.96 -3.53
N ASN A 256 19.98 -5.82 -2.95
CA ASN A 256 20.19 -5.95 -1.50
C ASN A 256 18.86 -6.12 -0.73
N LEU A 257 17.92 -6.90 -1.29
CA LEU A 257 16.59 -7.09 -0.73
C LEU A 257 16.63 -7.94 0.54
N SER A 258 15.99 -7.45 1.59
CA SER A 258 15.82 -8.13 2.88
C SER A 258 14.35 -8.12 3.31
N ALA A 259 13.93 -9.16 4.02
CA ALA A 259 12.59 -9.23 4.58
C ALA A 259 12.50 -8.44 5.90
N LEU A 260 11.42 -7.69 6.09
CA LEU A 260 11.03 -7.15 7.39
C LEU A 260 10.74 -8.31 8.38
N PRO A 261 11.06 -8.16 9.68
CA PRO A 261 10.77 -9.17 10.70
C PRO A 261 9.29 -9.59 10.72
N GLU A 262 9.02 -10.89 10.53
CA GLU A 262 7.67 -11.41 10.36
C GLU A 262 6.81 -11.30 11.62
N ASP A 263 7.40 -11.36 12.79
CA ASP A 263 6.76 -11.20 14.09
C ASP A 263 6.32 -9.76 14.39
N LYS A 264 6.95 -8.77 13.76
CA LYS A 264 6.66 -7.35 13.89
C LYS A 264 5.77 -6.80 12.78
N TYR A 265 5.97 -7.25 11.54
CA TYR A 265 5.24 -6.79 10.33
C TYR A 265 4.35 -7.90 9.82
N ILE A 266 3.24 -8.12 10.51
CA ILE A 266 2.43 -9.32 10.33
C ILE A 266 1.42 -9.22 9.20
N ILE A 267 1.11 -10.36 8.57
CA ILE A 267 -0.02 -10.53 7.64
C ILE A 267 -1.09 -11.41 8.28
N ARG A 268 -0.69 -12.36 9.12
CA ARG A 268 -1.57 -13.33 9.80
C ARG A 268 -1.47 -13.18 11.30
N GLY A 269 -2.36 -13.85 12.00
CA GLY A 269 -2.44 -13.77 13.45
C GLY A 269 -3.11 -12.48 13.95
N SER A 270 -3.25 -12.35 15.24
CA SER A 270 -3.78 -11.16 15.92
C SER A 270 -2.68 -10.16 16.22
N VAL A 271 -3.03 -8.88 16.30
CA VAL A 271 -2.12 -7.84 16.80
C VAL A 271 -1.73 -8.15 18.24
N ASN A 272 -0.45 -8.06 18.54
CA ASN A 272 0.13 -8.28 19.88
C ASN A 272 1.11 -7.16 20.24
N GLU A 273 1.74 -7.26 21.40
CA GLU A 273 2.67 -6.27 21.92
C GLU A 273 3.91 -6.04 21.05
N ASN A 274 4.32 -7.00 20.21
CA ASN A 274 5.47 -6.86 19.32
C ASN A 274 5.09 -6.30 17.94
N THR A 275 3.79 -6.26 17.60
CA THR A 275 3.32 -5.86 16.28
C THR A 275 3.57 -4.39 16.02
N ILE A 276 4.38 -4.09 15.00
CA ILE A 276 4.63 -2.73 14.49
C ILE A 276 3.58 -2.36 13.44
N ALA A 277 3.36 -3.26 12.47
CA ALA A 277 2.35 -3.06 11.44
C ALA A 277 1.66 -4.37 11.06
N LYS A 278 0.40 -4.26 10.63
CA LYS A 278 -0.35 -5.39 10.10
C LYS A 278 -0.97 -5.08 8.76
N HIS A 279 -0.77 -5.98 7.81
CA HIS A 279 -1.36 -5.94 6.49
C HIS A 279 -2.62 -6.80 6.45
N TYR A 280 -3.77 -6.15 6.36
CA TYR A 280 -5.09 -6.77 6.28
C TYR A 280 -5.42 -7.14 4.83
N THR A 281 -4.65 -8.07 4.23
CA THR A 281 -4.83 -8.51 2.83
C THR A 281 -6.28 -8.87 2.52
N ALA A 282 -6.67 -8.88 1.24
CA ALA A 282 -8.05 -9.00 0.78
C ALA A 282 -8.95 -9.96 1.60
N PRO A 283 -8.56 -11.21 1.92
CA PRO A 283 -9.43 -12.09 2.70
C PRO A 283 -9.59 -11.68 4.17
N ARG A 284 -8.71 -10.81 4.70
CA ARG A 284 -8.67 -10.38 6.12
C ARG A 284 -9.14 -8.94 6.33
N ARG A 285 -9.54 -8.23 5.30
CA ARG A 285 -10.03 -6.83 5.40
C ARG A 285 -11.16 -6.61 6.42
N PRO A 286 -12.05 -7.56 6.74
CA PRO A 286 -12.96 -7.36 7.86
C PRO A 286 -12.26 -7.10 9.20
N LEU A 287 -11.09 -7.73 9.44
CA LEU A 287 -10.31 -7.51 10.67
C LEU A 287 -9.69 -6.11 10.74
N PHE A 288 -9.47 -5.42 9.61
CA PHE A 288 -9.07 -4.02 9.61
C PHE A 288 -10.05 -3.17 10.45
N TYR A 289 -11.33 -3.45 10.33
CA TYR A 289 -12.40 -2.76 11.07
C TYR A 289 -12.66 -3.38 12.45
N LEU A 290 -12.59 -4.70 12.57
CA LEU A 290 -12.95 -5.42 13.82
C LEU A 290 -11.83 -5.45 14.86
N GLU A 291 -10.59 -5.28 14.43
CA GLU A 291 -9.40 -5.33 15.29
C GLU A 291 -8.57 -4.06 15.11
N GLY A 292 -8.15 -3.77 13.86
CA GLY A 292 -7.10 -2.81 13.58
C GLY A 292 -7.43 -1.38 14.01
N ILE A 293 -8.60 -0.86 13.63
CA ILE A 293 -9.02 0.50 14.01
C ILE A 293 -9.10 0.65 15.53
N LEU A 294 -9.55 -0.38 16.24
CA LEU A 294 -9.65 -0.34 17.69
C LEU A 294 -8.29 -0.23 18.38
N VAL A 295 -7.30 -0.98 17.88
CA VAL A 295 -5.93 -0.92 18.40
C VAL A 295 -5.30 0.46 18.14
N VAL A 296 -5.47 1.02 16.94
CA VAL A 296 -5.00 2.39 16.63
C VAL A 296 -5.60 3.43 17.56
N MET A 297 -6.88 3.30 17.91
CA MET A 297 -7.56 4.22 18.82
C MET A 297 -7.08 4.09 20.26
N SER A 298 -6.90 2.86 20.76
CA SER A 298 -6.42 2.63 22.11
C SER A 298 -4.98 3.12 22.33
N SER A 299 -4.11 2.98 21.33
CA SER A 299 -2.74 3.50 21.40
C SER A 299 -2.69 5.04 21.44
N ARG A 300 -3.65 5.74 20.80
CA ARG A 300 -3.79 7.19 20.89
C ARG A 300 -4.25 7.66 22.27
N ALA A 301 -5.25 6.99 22.85
CA ALA A 301 -5.75 7.35 24.17
C ALA A 301 -4.67 7.26 25.26
N ILE A 302 -3.73 6.31 25.12
CA ILE A 302 -2.59 6.18 26.03
C ILE A 302 -1.58 7.33 25.86
N SER A 303 -1.36 7.81 24.63
CA SER A 303 -0.40 8.93 24.37
C SER A 303 -0.95 10.29 24.77
N GLU A 304 -2.25 10.51 24.69
CA GLU A 304 -2.90 11.79 25.09
C GLU A 304 -3.13 11.87 26.60
N GLY A 305 -3.16 10.76 27.34
CA GLY A 305 -3.29 10.71 28.80
C GLY A 305 -1.97 10.82 29.57
N SER A 306 -0.82 10.91 28.88
CA SER A 306 0.53 11.00 29.46
C SER A 306 1.18 12.37 29.29
N GLN A 307 0.43 13.39 28.89
CA GLN A 307 0.80 14.80 28.89
C GLN A 307 0.03 15.55 29.97
#